data_e5b5fb267e31142a82da467ac4ae9e2f
#
_entry.id   e5b5fb267e31142a82da467ac4ae9e2f
#
_cell.length_a   1.000
_cell.length_b   1.000
_cell.length_c   1.000
_cell.angle_alpha   90.00
_cell.angle_beta   90.00
_cell.angle_gamma   90.00
#
_symmetry.space_group_name_H-M   'P 1'
#
loop_
_entity.id
_entity.type
_entity.pdbx_description
1 polymer ?
#
loop_
_entity_poly.entity_id
_entity_poly.type
_entity_poly.pdbx_seq_one_letter_code
_entity_poly.pdbx_strand_id
1 'polypeptide(L)'
;MNTETTNQQTPTQESKPSTRPPLPPFTRETAIQKVRLAEDGWNSRDPEKVALAYTIDSRWRNRAEFPHGRQEIIQFLKRKWAKELDYRLIKELWAYTENRIAVRFAYEWHDDSRNWFRSYGNENWEFNGNGLMALRFASINDLPILESDRKYHWPLGRRPDDHPGLGDLGL
;
A
#
# COMPACT_ATOMS: atom_id res chain seq x y z
N MET A 1 -55.39 -0.32 33.95
CA MET A 1 -54.31 0.66 33.78
C MET A 1 -53.26 0.00 32.92
N ASN A 2 -53.27 0.28 31.61
CA ASN A 2 -52.27 -0.24 30.67
C ASN A 2 -51.19 0.80 30.50
N THR A 3 -49.98 0.46 30.81
CA THR A 3 -48.79 1.27 30.52
C THR A 3 -48.16 0.73 29.25
N GLU A 4 -48.36 1.46 28.13
CA GLU A 4 -47.63 1.24 26.88
C GLU A 4 -46.20 1.73 27.04
N THR A 5 -45.23 0.83 26.89
CA THR A 5 -43.82 1.17 26.85
C THR A 5 -43.45 1.45 25.37
N THR A 6 -43.28 2.73 25.04
CA THR A 6 -42.82 3.16 23.71
C THR A 6 -41.35 2.85 23.57
N ASN A 7 -41.04 1.90 22.69
CA ASN A 7 -39.67 1.54 22.34
C ASN A 7 -39.13 2.57 21.31
N GLN A 8 -38.35 3.52 21.75
CA GLN A 8 -37.64 4.46 20.85
C GLN A 8 -36.43 3.76 20.24
N GLN A 9 -36.56 3.34 18.99
CA GLN A 9 -35.43 2.93 18.16
C GLN A 9 -34.60 4.18 17.82
N THR A 10 -33.38 4.24 18.33
CA THR A 10 -32.37 5.22 17.95
C THR A 10 -31.99 4.99 16.47
N PRO A 11 -32.00 6.00 15.58
CA PRO A 11 -31.56 5.83 14.21
C PRO A 11 -30.09 5.45 14.18
N THR A 12 -29.78 4.31 13.58
CA THR A 12 -28.42 3.91 13.25
C THR A 12 -27.87 4.94 12.25
N GLN A 13 -26.92 5.77 12.67
CA GLN A 13 -26.18 6.64 11.77
C GLN A 13 -25.41 5.73 10.79
N GLU A 14 -25.88 5.66 9.55
CA GLU A 14 -25.10 5.12 8.45
C GLU A 14 -23.83 5.96 8.33
N SER A 15 -22.69 5.41 8.70
CA SER A 15 -21.40 6.06 8.52
C SER A 15 -21.18 6.29 7.02
N LYS A 16 -20.99 7.57 6.62
CA LYS A 16 -20.61 7.93 5.26
C LYS A 16 -19.48 7.01 4.79
N PRO A 17 -19.57 6.41 3.58
CA PRO A 17 -18.51 5.59 3.07
C PRO A 17 -17.20 6.39 3.05
N SER A 18 -16.11 5.80 3.54
CA SER A 18 -14.81 6.45 3.56
C SER A 18 -14.32 6.67 2.13
N THR A 19 -13.87 7.89 1.82
CA THR A 19 -13.27 8.23 0.53
C THR A 19 -11.78 8.47 0.70
N ARG A 20 -11.00 8.13 -0.34
CA ARG A 20 -9.55 8.36 -0.39
C ARG A 20 -9.15 9.01 -1.71
N PRO A 21 -9.19 10.34 -1.77
CA PRO A 21 -8.69 11.07 -2.95
C PRO A 21 -7.19 10.78 -3.21
N PRO A 22 -6.75 10.90 -4.48
CA PRO A 22 -7.53 11.19 -5.66
C PRO A 22 -8.48 10.07 -6.02
N LEU A 23 -9.66 10.43 -6.57
CA LEU A 23 -10.69 9.49 -6.98
C LEU A 23 -10.57 9.16 -8.48
N PRO A 24 -10.98 7.95 -8.92
CA PRO A 24 -11.14 7.68 -10.34
C PRO A 24 -12.25 8.58 -10.96
N PRO A 25 -12.19 8.88 -12.28
CA PRO A 25 -11.17 8.47 -13.23
C PRO A 25 -9.85 9.24 -13.00
N PHE A 26 -8.73 8.52 -13.12
CA PHE A 26 -7.41 9.13 -12.92
C PHE A 26 -6.96 9.91 -14.15
N THR A 27 -6.31 11.05 -13.90
CA THR A 27 -5.40 11.71 -14.84
C THR A 27 -3.96 11.23 -14.58
N ARG A 28 -3.01 11.63 -15.43
CA ARG A 28 -1.60 11.33 -15.18
C ARG A 28 -1.13 11.88 -13.83
N GLU A 29 -1.49 13.12 -13.55
CA GLU A 29 -1.12 13.83 -12.31
C GLU A 29 -1.73 13.14 -11.08
N THR A 30 -3.01 12.80 -11.12
CA THR A 30 -3.69 12.15 -10.00
C THR A 30 -3.24 10.70 -9.82
N ALA A 31 -2.88 10.00 -10.90
CA ALA A 31 -2.27 8.66 -10.82
C ALA A 31 -0.88 8.73 -10.14
N ILE A 32 -0.03 9.70 -10.52
CA ILE A 32 1.27 9.93 -9.86
C ILE A 32 1.07 10.22 -8.37
N GLN A 33 0.11 11.09 -8.03
CA GLN A 33 -0.22 11.39 -6.64
C GLN A 33 -0.67 10.14 -5.87
N LYS A 34 -1.51 9.31 -6.49
CA LYS A 34 -2.00 8.06 -5.89
C LYS A 34 -0.85 7.09 -5.61
N VAL A 35 0.09 6.96 -6.54
CA VAL A 35 1.30 6.12 -6.39
C VAL A 35 2.16 6.63 -5.23
N ARG A 36 2.37 7.95 -5.14
CA ARG A 36 3.15 8.54 -4.04
C ARG A 36 2.50 8.33 -2.68
N LEU A 37 1.18 8.50 -2.57
CA LEU A 37 0.44 8.25 -1.33
C LEU A 37 0.55 6.78 -0.89
N ALA A 38 0.52 5.83 -1.83
CA ALA A 38 0.72 4.42 -1.54
C ALA A 38 2.15 4.14 -1.06
N GLU A 39 3.16 4.72 -1.70
CA GLU A 39 4.56 4.65 -1.25
C GLU A 39 4.70 5.16 0.19
N ASP A 40 4.17 6.35 0.48
CA ASP A 40 4.23 6.96 1.81
C ASP A 40 3.54 6.10 2.87
N GLY A 41 2.37 5.54 2.54
CA GLY A 41 1.64 4.62 3.42
C GLY A 41 2.47 3.39 3.78
N TRP A 42 3.05 2.73 2.79
CA TRP A 42 3.87 1.54 3.02
C TRP A 42 5.18 1.85 3.74
N ASN A 43 5.81 2.99 3.46
CA ASN A 43 6.99 3.43 4.19
C ASN A 43 6.72 3.76 5.67
N SER A 44 5.47 4.01 6.05
CA SER A 44 5.09 4.16 7.46
C SER A 44 5.23 2.85 8.25
N ARG A 45 5.18 1.70 7.58
CA ARG A 45 5.20 0.35 8.17
C ARG A 45 4.14 0.14 9.25
N ASP A 46 3.01 0.80 9.08
CA ASP A 46 1.84 0.69 9.97
C ASP A 46 0.75 -0.13 9.27
N PRO A 47 0.58 -1.42 9.65
CA PRO A 47 -0.38 -2.31 8.98
C PRO A 47 -1.82 -1.82 9.03
N GLU A 48 -2.25 -1.28 10.16
CA GLU A 48 -3.60 -0.79 10.36
C GLU A 48 -3.86 0.45 9.49
N LYS A 49 -2.91 1.38 9.45
CA LYS A 49 -2.98 2.58 8.60
C LYS A 49 -3.02 2.22 7.10
N VAL A 50 -2.15 1.31 6.68
CA VAL A 50 -2.09 0.87 5.27
C VAL A 50 -3.39 0.18 4.86
N ALA A 51 -3.96 -0.67 5.71
CA ALA A 51 -5.19 -1.39 5.42
C ALA A 51 -6.39 -0.48 5.11
N LEU A 52 -6.41 0.74 5.66
CA LEU A 52 -7.48 1.71 5.40
C LEU A 52 -7.52 2.21 3.94
N ALA A 53 -6.47 2.02 3.16
CA ALA A 53 -6.43 2.36 1.73
C ALA A 53 -7.15 1.34 0.84
N TYR A 54 -7.55 0.22 1.39
CA TYR A 54 -8.16 -0.91 0.69
C TYR A 54 -9.64 -1.04 1.03
N THR A 55 -10.42 -1.60 0.12
CA THR A 55 -11.82 -1.95 0.42
C THR A 55 -11.87 -3.02 1.51
N ILE A 56 -13.01 -3.12 2.21
CA ILE A 56 -13.19 -4.12 3.29
C ILE A 56 -12.97 -5.55 2.77
N ASP A 57 -13.36 -5.80 1.51
CA ASP A 57 -13.29 -7.08 0.82
C ASP A 57 -12.17 -7.13 -0.23
N SER A 58 -11.18 -6.25 -0.13
CA SER A 58 -10.06 -6.16 -1.09
C SER A 58 -9.37 -7.51 -1.28
N ARG A 59 -9.02 -7.81 -2.51
CA ARG A 59 -8.31 -9.04 -2.87
C ARG A 59 -6.90 -8.73 -3.33
N TRP A 60 -5.96 -9.44 -2.74
CA TRP A 60 -4.56 -9.38 -3.13
C TRP A 60 -4.06 -10.70 -3.70
N ARG A 61 -3.13 -10.60 -4.60
CA ARG A 61 -2.07 -11.60 -4.77
C ARG A 61 -0.74 -10.88 -4.51
N ASN A 62 -0.01 -11.34 -3.53
CA ASN A 62 1.35 -10.87 -3.26
C ASN A 62 2.31 -12.06 -3.35
N ARG A 63 3.11 -12.13 -4.39
CA ARG A 63 3.90 -13.33 -4.72
C ARG A 63 2.94 -14.54 -4.90
N ALA A 64 3.01 -15.50 -4.01
CA ALA A 64 2.15 -16.69 -3.96
C ALA A 64 1.15 -16.68 -2.80
N GLU A 65 0.98 -15.56 -2.11
CA GLU A 65 -0.02 -15.38 -1.06
C GLU A 65 -1.24 -14.59 -1.57
N PHE A 66 -2.42 -14.92 -1.04
CA PHE A 66 -3.70 -14.38 -1.50
C PHE A 66 -4.53 -13.78 -0.34
N PRO A 67 -4.07 -12.70 0.30
CA PRO A 67 -4.84 -12.04 1.35
C PRO A 67 -6.20 -11.54 0.84
N HIS A 68 -7.25 -11.79 1.60
CA HIS A 68 -8.60 -11.35 1.31
C HIS A 68 -9.17 -10.56 2.49
N GLY A 69 -9.55 -9.31 2.23
CA GLY A 69 -10.07 -8.40 3.25
C GLY A 69 -9.01 -7.78 4.15
N ARG A 70 -9.41 -6.71 4.83
CA ARG A 70 -8.47 -5.89 5.64
C ARG A 70 -7.79 -6.67 6.75
N GLN A 71 -8.46 -7.63 7.37
CA GLN A 71 -7.87 -8.39 8.49
C GLN A 71 -6.69 -9.26 8.01
N GLU A 72 -6.87 -9.96 6.90
CA GLU A 72 -5.77 -10.76 6.34
C GLU A 72 -4.64 -9.87 5.80
N ILE A 73 -4.97 -8.70 5.23
CA ILE A 73 -3.99 -7.70 4.81
C ILE A 73 -3.15 -7.22 6.00
N ILE A 74 -3.77 -6.90 7.13
CA ILE A 74 -3.09 -6.49 8.36
C ILE A 74 -2.15 -7.60 8.85
N GLN A 75 -2.62 -8.85 8.90
CA GLN A 75 -1.79 -9.98 9.31
C GLN A 75 -0.60 -10.21 8.38
N PHE A 76 -0.83 -10.10 7.06
CA PHE A 76 0.24 -10.16 6.08
C PHE A 76 1.30 -9.08 6.32
N LEU A 77 0.89 -7.83 6.49
CA LEU A 77 1.80 -6.70 6.69
C LEU A 77 2.56 -6.78 8.02
N LYS A 78 1.93 -7.28 9.09
CA LYS A 78 2.61 -7.55 10.37
C LYS A 78 3.75 -8.54 10.21
N ARG A 79 3.52 -9.65 9.51
CA ARG A 79 4.57 -10.64 9.22
C ARG A 79 5.67 -10.06 8.33
N LYS A 80 5.27 -9.30 7.31
CA LYS A 80 6.22 -8.68 6.37
C LYS A 80 7.21 -7.78 7.10
N TRP A 81 6.74 -6.81 7.87
CA TRP A 81 7.62 -5.84 8.54
C TRP A 81 8.25 -6.36 9.83
N ALA A 82 7.82 -7.50 10.36
CA ALA A 82 8.59 -8.24 11.36
C ALA A 82 9.83 -8.92 10.77
N LYS A 83 9.78 -9.30 9.49
CA LYS A 83 10.87 -9.96 8.75
C LYS A 83 11.77 -8.97 8.01
N GLU A 84 11.17 -7.99 7.34
CA GLU A 84 11.86 -7.04 6.48
C GLU A 84 12.21 -5.78 7.27
N LEU A 85 13.41 -5.76 7.85
CA LEU A 85 13.90 -4.70 8.73
C LEU A 85 14.50 -3.55 7.92
N ASP A 86 14.48 -2.33 8.48
CA ASP A 86 14.97 -1.10 7.83
C ASP A 86 14.36 -0.86 6.44
N TYR A 87 13.14 -1.27 6.23
CA TYR A 87 12.39 -1.23 4.97
C TYR A 87 12.23 0.18 4.43
N ARG A 88 12.63 0.37 3.17
CA ARG A 88 12.46 1.60 2.40
C ARG A 88 12.03 1.27 0.99
N LEU A 89 10.99 1.93 0.51
CA LEU A 89 10.31 1.65 -0.75
C LEU A 89 10.26 2.89 -1.63
N ILE A 90 10.51 2.70 -2.94
CA ILE A 90 10.21 3.68 -3.99
C ILE A 90 9.27 3.03 -5.00
N LYS A 91 8.19 3.73 -5.33
CA LYS A 91 7.25 3.36 -6.40
C LYS A 91 7.31 4.36 -7.54
N GLU A 92 6.98 3.88 -8.74
CA GLU A 92 6.89 4.70 -9.94
C GLU A 92 5.67 4.30 -10.75
N LEU A 93 4.90 5.31 -11.21
CA LEU A 93 3.80 5.08 -12.13
C LEU A 93 4.35 4.53 -13.45
N TRP A 94 3.80 3.38 -13.91
CA TRP A 94 4.12 2.82 -15.21
C TRP A 94 3.06 3.13 -16.26
N ALA A 95 1.80 2.87 -15.92
CA ALA A 95 0.65 3.15 -16.78
C ALA A 95 -0.61 3.33 -15.93
N TYR A 96 -1.64 3.92 -16.50
CA TYR A 96 -2.93 4.07 -15.85
C TYR A 96 -4.07 4.08 -16.89
N THR A 97 -5.24 3.74 -16.43
CA THR A 97 -6.52 3.93 -17.11
C THR A 97 -7.53 4.48 -16.10
N GLU A 98 -8.80 4.56 -16.42
CA GLU A 98 -9.85 5.18 -15.60
C GLU A 98 -9.73 4.89 -14.08
N ASN A 99 -9.75 3.60 -13.69
CA ASN A 99 -9.68 3.17 -12.29
C ASN A 99 -8.55 2.17 -12.01
N ARG A 100 -7.61 2.02 -12.94
CA ARG A 100 -6.49 1.08 -12.83
C ARG A 100 -5.16 1.80 -12.92
N ILE A 101 -4.20 1.36 -12.13
CA ILE A 101 -2.83 1.87 -12.13
C ILE A 101 -1.87 0.69 -12.15
N ALA A 102 -0.92 0.72 -13.08
CA ALA A 102 0.22 -0.19 -13.10
C ALA A 102 1.45 0.53 -12.53
N VAL A 103 2.17 -0.14 -11.66
CA VAL A 103 3.29 0.42 -10.88
C VAL A 103 4.48 -0.51 -10.96
N ARG A 104 5.67 0.05 -11.15
CA ARG A 104 6.92 -0.63 -10.81
C ARG A 104 7.47 -0.10 -9.51
N PHE A 105 8.18 -0.94 -8.75
CA PHE A 105 8.75 -0.54 -7.47
C PHE A 105 10.02 -1.33 -7.16
N ALA A 106 10.81 -0.77 -6.26
CA ALA A 106 11.89 -1.50 -5.61
C ALA A 106 11.95 -1.08 -4.14
N TYR A 107 12.32 -2.00 -3.27
CA TYR A 107 12.55 -1.69 -1.86
C TYR A 107 13.80 -2.39 -1.33
N GLU A 108 14.44 -1.75 -0.37
CA GLU A 108 15.60 -2.30 0.32
C GLU A 108 15.25 -2.65 1.75
N TRP A 109 15.79 -3.75 2.23
CA TRP A 109 15.54 -4.28 3.56
C TRP A 109 16.64 -5.28 3.94
N HIS A 110 16.73 -5.61 5.22
CA HIS A 110 17.57 -6.71 5.68
C HIS A 110 16.78 -7.65 6.60
N ASP A 111 17.25 -8.90 6.73
CA ASP A 111 16.74 -9.85 7.71
C ASP A 111 17.37 -9.63 9.10
N ASP A 112 16.99 -10.46 10.07
CA ASP A 112 17.51 -10.41 11.44
C ASP A 112 19.01 -10.79 11.58
N SER A 113 19.57 -11.43 10.54
CA SER A 113 20.99 -11.73 10.41
C SER A 113 21.79 -10.67 9.63
N ARG A 114 21.15 -9.55 9.30
CA ARG A 114 21.70 -8.42 8.51
C ARG A 114 22.11 -8.80 7.09
N ASN A 115 21.47 -9.78 6.50
CA ASN A 115 21.56 -10.01 5.07
C ASN A 115 20.67 -9.00 4.35
N TRP A 116 21.28 -8.19 3.48
CA TRP A 116 20.57 -7.16 2.74
C TRP A 116 20.00 -7.68 1.42
N PHE A 117 18.84 -7.13 1.06
CA PHE A 117 18.14 -7.44 -0.19
C PHE A 117 17.64 -6.15 -0.83
N ARG A 118 17.61 -6.17 -2.18
CA ARG A 118 16.78 -5.26 -2.96
C ARG A 118 15.74 -6.08 -3.68
N SER A 119 14.48 -5.79 -3.41
CA SER A 119 13.34 -6.49 -4.01
C SER A 119 12.74 -5.63 -5.09
N TYR A 120 12.65 -6.20 -6.29
CA TYR A 120 12.07 -5.56 -7.47
C TYR A 120 10.68 -6.10 -7.71
N GLY A 121 9.71 -5.21 -8.01
CA GLY A 121 8.36 -5.64 -8.26
C GLY A 121 7.62 -4.83 -9.29
N ASN A 122 6.59 -5.48 -9.82
CA ASN A 122 5.55 -4.85 -10.63
C ASN A 122 4.21 -5.19 -10.00
N GLU A 123 3.32 -4.22 -9.95
CA GLU A 123 2.00 -4.45 -9.39
C GLU A 123 0.91 -3.74 -10.20
N ASN A 124 -0.27 -4.33 -10.19
CA ASN A 124 -1.46 -3.82 -10.83
C ASN A 124 -2.51 -3.53 -9.77
N TRP A 125 -3.11 -2.35 -9.85
CA TRP A 125 -4.14 -1.89 -8.93
C TRP A 125 -5.46 -1.64 -9.64
N GLU A 126 -6.56 -1.92 -8.95
CA GLU A 126 -7.90 -1.47 -9.35
C GLU A 126 -8.60 -0.83 -8.15
N PHE A 127 -9.23 0.32 -8.39
CA PHE A 127 -9.89 1.13 -7.36
C PHE A 127 -11.40 1.13 -7.56
N ASN A 128 -12.14 1.24 -6.44
CA ASN A 128 -13.56 1.58 -6.48
C ASN A 128 -13.76 3.10 -6.66
N GLY A 129 -15.01 3.54 -6.84
CA GLY A 129 -15.34 4.96 -7.03
C GLY A 129 -15.00 5.87 -5.86
N ASN A 130 -14.79 5.32 -4.68
CA ASN A 130 -14.37 6.06 -3.47
C ASN A 130 -12.84 6.17 -3.33
N GLY A 131 -12.08 5.69 -4.30
CA GLY A 131 -10.62 5.75 -4.29
C GLY A 131 -9.95 4.72 -3.37
N LEU A 132 -10.68 3.69 -2.95
CA LEU A 132 -10.14 2.55 -2.21
C LEU A 132 -9.70 1.45 -3.18
N MET A 133 -8.57 0.82 -2.90
CA MET A 133 -8.04 -0.26 -3.75
C MET A 133 -8.81 -1.56 -3.49
N ALA A 134 -9.47 -2.07 -4.51
CA ALA A 134 -10.27 -3.30 -4.47
C ALA A 134 -9.43 -4.53 -4.87
N LEU A 135 -8.54 -4.38 -5.84
CA LEU A 135 -7.65 -5.45 -6.31
C LEU A 135 -6.20 -4.98 -6.32
N ARG A 136 -5.30 -5.88 -5.90
CA ARG A 136 -3.85 -5.67 -5.99
C ARG A 136 -3.16 -6.98 -6.36
N PHE A 137 -2.41 -6.97 -7.45
CA PHE A 137 -1.61 -8.10 -7.89
C PHE A 137 -0.15 -7.68 -7.96
N ALA A 138 0.72 -8.29 -7.16
CA ALA A 138 2.13 -7.97 -7.10
C ALA A 138 3.01 -9.20 -7.34
N SER A 139 3.91 -9.06 -8.32
CA SER A 139 5.00 -9.99 -8.58
C SER A 139 6.31 -9.36 -8.13
N ILE A 140 7.12 -10.10 -7.35
CA ILE A 140 8.28 -9.56 -6.67
C ILE A 140 9.43 -10.58 -6.75
N ASN A 141 10.62 -10.08 -7.09
CA ASN A 141 11.87 -10.84 -7.09
C ASN A 141 12.85 -10.22 -6.07
N ASP A 142 13.46 -11.04 -5.24
CA ASP A 142 14.47 -10.60 -4.27
C ASP A 142 15.86 -10.81 -4.85
N LEU A 143 16.70 -9.76 -4.74
CA LEU A 143 18.12 -9.79 -5.09
C LEU A 143 18.94 -9.60 -3.80
N PRO A 144 19.74 -10.58 -3.38
CA PRO A 144 20.73 -10.33 -2.32
C PRO A 144 21.73 -9.27 -2.76
N ILE A 145 22.03 -8.32 -1.88
CA ILE A 145 22.99 -7.25 -2.12
C ILE A 145 23.97 -7.14 -0.93
N LEU A 146 25.09 -6.48 -1.15
CA LEU A 146 25.92 -6.05 -0.04
C LEU A 146 25.30 -4.81 0.62
N GLU A 147 25.55 -4.59 1.90
CA GLU A 147 25.12 -3.36 2.59
C GLU A 147 25.70 -2.12 1.90
N SER A 148 26.93 -2.20 1.37
CA SER A 148 27.57 -1.15 0.60
C SER A 148 26.88 -0.83 -0.74
N ASP A 149 26.07 -1.73 -1.27
CA ASP A 149 25.34 -1.56 -2.53
C ASP A 149 23.97 -0.89 -2.37
N ARG A 150 23.60 -0.55 -1.14
CA ARG A 150 22.36 0.17 -0.85
C ARG A 150 22.31 1.50 -1.56
N LYS A 151 21.14 1.84 -2.05
CA LYS A 151 20.86 3.12 -2.73
C LYS A 151 19.85 3.99 -1.96
N TYR A 152 19.18 3.45 -0.94
CA TYR A 152 18.14 4.13 -0.17
C TYR A 152 18.69 4.56 1.17
N HIS A 153 18.97 5.87 1.33
CA HIS A 153 19.72 6.41 2.48
C HIS A 153 18.95 7.48 3.27
N TRP A 154 17.62 7.62 3.08
CA TRP A 154 16.85 8.54 3.92
C TRP A 154 16.54 7.87 5.29
N PRO A 155 16.25 8.67 6.34
CA PRO A 155 15.75 8.14 7.61
C PRO A 155 14.47 7.33 7.39
N LEU A 156 14.23 6.31 8.24
CA LEU A 156 13.03 5.48 8.13
C LEU A 156 11.74 6.33 8.09
N GLY A 157 10.78 5.88 7.29
CA GLY A 157 9.53 6.57 7.06
C GLY A 157 9.44 7.14 5.65
N ARG A 158 8.73 8.24 5.51
CA ARG A 158 8.45 8.87 4.22
C ARG A 158 9.75 9.27 3.49
N ARG A 159 9.84 8.89 2.21
CA ARG A 159 10.94 9.33 1.35
C ARG A 159 10.89 10.86 1.16
N PRO A 160 12.01 11.61 1.33
CA PRO A 160 12.07 13.03 1.02
C PRO A 160 11.69 13.31 -0.44
N ASP A 161 11.08 14.48 -0.69
CA ASP A 161 10.62 14.83 -2.04
C ASP A 161 11.77 15.04 -3.03
N ASP A 162 12.94 15.45 -2.55
CA ASP A 162 14.17 15.65 -3.31
C ASP A 162 15.03 14.38 -3.48
N HIS A 163 14.63 13.25 -2.85
CA HIS A 163 15.35 12.00 -3.03
C HIS A 163 15.11 11.44 -4.44
N PRO A 164 16.17 10.94 -5.12
CA PRO A 164 16.04 10.36 -6.46
C PRO A 164 14.96 9.27 -6.55
N GLY A 165 14.27 9.21 -7.68
CA GLY A 165 13.34 8.13 -8.02
C GLY A 165 14.04 6.92 -8.63
N LEU A 166 13.27 5.88 -8.99
CA LEU A 166 13.82 4.63 -9.53
C LEU A 166 14.63 4.85 -10.80
N GLY A 167 14.11 5.65 -11.75
CA GLY A 167 14.81 5.94 -13.00
C GLY A 167 16.13 6.66 -12.79
N ASP A 168 16.18 7.62 -11.84
CA ASP A 168 17.40 8.38 -11.51
C ASP A 168 18.48 7.48 -10.88
N LEU A 169 18.06 6.44 -10.16
CA LEU A 169 18.93 5.47 -9.51
C LEU A 169 19.35 4.31 -10.43
N GLY A 170 18.81 4.26 -11.66
CA GLY A 170 19.07 3.17 -12.59
C GLY A 170 18.45 1.84 -12.17
N LEU A 171 17.33 1.91 -11.47
CA LEU A 171 16.57 0.74 -10.96
C LEU A 171 15.34 0.46 -11.80
#